data_c3de6d526937fc9f4db6724af9495dc9
#
_entry.id   c3de6d526937fc9f4db6724af9495dc9
#
_cell.length_a   1.000
_cell.length_b   1.000
_cell.length_c   1.000
_cell.angle_alpha   90.00
_cell.angle_beta   90.00
_cell.angle_gamma   90.00
#
_symmetry.space_group_name_H-M   'P 1'
#
loop_
_entity.id
_entity.type
_entity.pdbx_description
1 polymer ?
#
loop_
_entity_poly.entity_id
_entity_poly.type
_entity_poly.pdbx_seq_one_letter_code
_entity_poly.pdbx_strand_id
1 'polypeptide(L)'
;MARPRAGDWLDDEVAYWKHSGVDIVVSLLEPDEIRDLGLEREVALCEENGIRYLSFPIPDRGIPETAETAMLFAADIASQGAAIAIHCRAGIGRSSIMAAAVLVSIGVAPDAALMTIQAARRLPIPDTDSQRDWVLKLERL
;
A
#
# COMPACT_ATOMS: atom_id res chain seq x y z
N MET A 1 3.88 2.85 -3.37
CA MET A 1 4.19 3.23 -4.78
C MET A 1 2.95 3.78 -5.48
N ALA A 2 3.13 4.40 -6.62
CA ALA A 2 2.01 4.78 -7.47
C ALA A 2 1.36 3.53 -8.07
N ARG A 3 0.12 3.67 -8.53
CA ARG A 3 -0.57 2.59 -9.23
C ARG A 3 0.18 2.18 -10.50
N PRO A 4 0.03 0.93 -10.94
CA PRO A 4 0.59 0.52 -12.23
C PRO A 4 -0.15 1.19 -13.39
N ARG A 5 0.49 1.22 -14.55
CA ARG A 5 -0.15 1.70 -15.77
C ARG A 5 -1.12 0.65 -16.30
N ALA A 6 -2.20 1.11 -16.90
CA ALA A 6 -3.22 0.24 -17.47
C ALA A 6 -2.84 -0.25 -18.89
N GLY A 7 -3.72 -1.03 -19.49
CA GLY A 7 -3.53 -1.57 -20.83
C GLY A 7 -2.40 -2.58 -20.91
N ASP A 8 -1.68 -2.58 -22.01
CA ASP A 8 -0.59 -3.53 -22.24
C ASP A 8 0.58 -3.35 -21.26
N TRP A 9 0.77 -2.13 -20.73
CA TRP A 9 1.80 -1.88 -19.74
C TRP A 9 1.54 -2.62 -18.42
N LEU A 10 0.28 -2.93 -18.10
CA LEU A 10 -0.05 -3.61 -16.84
C LEU A 10 0.61 -4.99 -16.78
N ASP A 11 0.56 -5.73 -17.88
CA ASP A 11 1.21 -7.04 -17.98
C ASP A 11 2.72 -6.93 -17.69
N ASP A 12 3.38 -5.95 -18.30
CA ASP A 12 4.80 -5.72 -18.14
C ASP A 12 5.16 -5.29 -16.71
N GLU A 13 4.35 -4.42 -16.11
CA GLU A 13 4.60 -3.95 -14.75
C GLU A 13 4.45 -5.07 -13.71
N VAL A 14 3.44 -5.92 -13.85
CA VAL A 14 3.27 -7.06 -12.95
C VAL A 14 4.41 -8.06 -13.11
N ALA A 15 4.81 -8.34 -14.35
CA ALA A 15 5.96 -9.21 -14.61
C ALA A 15 7.25 -8.64 -14.00
N TYR A 16 7.43 -7.32 -14.07
CA TYR A 16 8.56 -6.64 -13.45
C TYR A 16 8.54 -6.78 -11.92
N TRP A 17 7.38 -6.65 -11.30
CA TRP A 17 7.26 -6.87 -9.86
C TRP A 17 7.71 -8.26 -9.47
N LYS A 18 7.27 -9.26 -10.22
CA LYS A 18 7.69 -10.65 -9.96
C LYS A 18 9.19 -10.81 -10.11
N HIS A 19 9.76 -10.26 -11.18
CA HIS A 19 11.20 -10.31 -11.42
C HIS A 19 11.99 -9.61 -10.31
N SER A 20 11.44 -8.55 -9.74
CA SER A 20 12.04 -7.79 -8.64
C SER A 20 11.89 -8.44 -7.27
N GLY A 21 11.19 -9.57 -7.18
CA GLY A 21 11.06 -10.31 -5.94
C GLY A 21 9.84 -9.98 -5.10
N VAL A 22 8.86 -9.27 -5.66
CA VAL A 22 7.61 -8.95 -4.94
C VAL A 22 6.78 -10.22 -4.75
N ASP A 23 6.39 -10.49 -3.51
CA ASP A 23 5.56 -11.64 -3.13
C ASP A 23 4.09 -11.27 -2.95
N ILE A 24 3.83 -10.08 -2.41
CA ILE A 24 2.48 -9.60 -2.10
C ILE A 24 2.32 -8.19 -2.67
N VAL A 25 1.21 -7.96 -3.36
CA VAL A 25 0.79 -6.62 -3.80
C VAL A 25 -0.47 -6.24 -3.02
N VAL A 26 -0.47 -5.06 -2.42
CA VAL A 26 -1.63 -4.49 -1.74
C VAL A 26 -2.13 -3.31 -2.54
N SER A 27 -3.37 -3.38 -2.99
CA SER A 27 -4.07 -2.25 -3.61
C SER A 27 -4.96 -1.57 -2.58
N LEU A 28 -4.81 -0.27 -2.43
CA LEU A 28 -5.63 0.54 -1.54
C LEU A 28 -6.73 1.29 -2.29
N LEU A 29 -6.89 0.99 -3.58
CA LEU A 29 -7.89 1.64 -4.43
C LEU A 29 -9.29 1.12 -4.11
N GLU A 30 -10.27 2.03 -4.21
CA GLU A 30 -11.67 1.66 -4.14
C GLU A 30 -12.12 1.03 -5.46
N PRO A 31 -13.20 0.21 -5.45
CA PRO A 31 -13.66 -0.45 -6.67
C PRO A 31 -13.91 0.49 -7.85
N ASP A 32 -14.45 1.69 -7.60
CA ASP A 32 -14.70 2.67 -8.64
C ASP A 32 -13.40 3.17 -9.27
N GLU A 33 -12.37 3.36 -8.47
CA GLU A 33 -11.05 3.77 -8.96
C GLU A 33 -10.41 2.68 -9.82
N ILE A 34 -10.52 1.44 -9.41
CA ILE A 34 -9.99 0.28 -10.17
C ILE A 34 -10.61 0.26 -11.57
N ARG A 35 -11.91 0.43 -11.64
CA ARG A 35 -12.64 0.48 -12.91
C ARG A 35 -12.24 1.68 -13.75
N ASP A 36 -12.24 2.88 -13.14
CA ASP A 36 -11.96 4.13 -13.86
C ASP A 36 -10.50 4.18 -14.36
N LEU A 37 -9.59 3.55 -13.65
CA LEU A 37 -8.17 3.49 -14.02
C LEU A 37 -7.83 2.30 -14.93
N GLY A 38 -8.79 1.44 -15.23
CA GLY A 38 -8.57 0.28 -16.10
C GLY A 38 -7.66 -0.79 -15.49
N LEU A 39 -7.76 -1.01 -14.16
CA LEU A 39 -6.89 -1.92 -13.42
C LEU A 39 -7.59 -3.22 -13.03
N GLU A 40 -8.70 -3.55 -13.66
CA GLU A 40 -9.49 -4.74 -13.31
C GLU A 40 -8.73 -6.05 -13.52
N ARG A 41 -7.78 -6.08 -14.45
CA ARG A 41 -6.96 -7.26 -14.74
C ARG A 41 -5.79 -7.46 -13.77
N GLU A 42 -5.53 -6.52 -12.88
CA GLU A 42 -4.39 -6.59 -11.97
C GLU A 42 -4.42 -7.86 -11.11
N VAL A 43 -5.57 -8.22 -10.58
CA VAL A 43 -5.75 -9.43 -9.76
C VAL A 43 -5.30 -10.69 -10.51
N ALA A 44 -5.87 -10.89 -11.70
CA ALA A 44 -5.55 -12.07 -12.51
C ALA A 44 -4.08 -12.10 -12.92
N LEU A 45 -3.51 -10.96 -13.29
CA LEU A 45 -2.11 -10.88 -13.68
C LEU A 45 -1.17 -11.18 -12.51
N CYS A 46 -1.50 -10.72 -11.30
CA CYS A 46 -0.73 -11.08 -10.11
C CYS A 46 -0.78 -12.58 -9.87
N GLU A 47 -1.96 -13.18 -9.92
CA GLU A 47 -2.12 -14.62 -9.72
C GLU A 47 -1.33 -15.43 -10.75
N GLU A 48 -1.38 -15.04 -12.02
CA GLU A 48 -0.62 -15.68 -13.10
C GLU A 48 0.89 -15.62 -12.89
N ASN A 49 1.35 -14.59 -12.20
CA ASN A 49 2.77 -14.40 -11.90
C ASN A 49 3.17 -14.92 -10.52
N GLY A 50 2.27 -15.60 -9.80
CA GLY A 50 2.56 -16.13 -8.47
C GLY A 50 2.68 -15.05 -7.40
N ILE A 51 2.09 -13.88 -7.61
CA ILE A 51 2.03 -12.79 -6.64
C ILE A 51 0.67 -12.81 -5.95
N ARG A 52 0.67 -12.76 -4.63
CA ARG A 52 -0.57 -12.68 -3.86
C ARG A 52 -1.09 -11.25 -3.92
N TYR A 53 -2.32 -11.07 -4.41
CA TYR A 53 -2.98 -9.77 -4.48
C TYR A 53 -3.93 -9.61 -3.29
N LEU A 54 -3.80 -8.51 -2.57
CA LEU A 54 -4.67 -8.15 -1.46
C LEU A 54 -5.26 -6.76 -1.71
N SER A 55 -6.52 -6.58 -1.34
CA SER A 55 -7.22 -5.31 -1.47
C SER A 55 -7.62 -4.80 -0.09
N PHE A 56 -7.28 -3.56 0.20
CA PHE A 56 -7.70 -2.85 1.40
C PHE A 56 -8.12 -1.43 1.00
N PRO A 57 -9.38 -1.25 0.53
CA PRO A 57 -9.83 0.04 0.00
C PRO A 57 -9.79 1.13 1.06
N ILE A 58 -9.24 2.28 0.67
CA ILE A 58 -9.23 3.50 1.48
C ILE A 58 -9.73 4.62 0.56
N PRO A 59 -10.64 5.51 1.03
CA PRO A 59 -11.08 6.64 0.22
C PRO A 59 -9.92 7.51 -0.24
N ASP A 60 -9.98 8.02 -1.47
CA ASP A 60 -8.93 8.86 -2.02
C ASP A 60 -8.69 10.06 -1.11
N ARG A 61 -7.41 10.32 -0.80
CA ARG A 61 -6.96 11.33 0.17
C ARG A 61 -7.50 11.12 1.59
N GLY A 62 -8.06 9.95 1.87
CA GLY A 62 -8.67 9.60 3.14
C GLY A 62 -7.80 8.74 4.03
N ILE A 63 -8.43 8.21 5.06
CA ILE A 63 -7.84 7.31 6.05
C ILE A 63 -8.71 6.06 6.15
N PRO A 64 -8.17 4.94 6.70
CA PRO A 64 -8.97 3.75 6.97
C PRO A 64 -10.15 4.05 7.89
N GLU A 65 -11.22 3.30 7.73
CA GLU A 65 -12.43 3.48 8.53
C GLU A 65 -12.15 3.33 10.03
N THR A 66 -11.36 2.33 10.41
CA THR A 66 -10.88 2.16 11.79
C THR A 66 -9.38 1.87 11.80
N ALA A 67 -8.70 2.40 12.81
CA ALA A 67 -7.27 2.12 13.03
C ALA A 67 -7.06 0.64 13.37
N GLU A 68 -7.96 0.04 14.14
CA GLU A 68 -7.88 -1.37 14.51
C GLU A 68 -7.85 -2.29 13.30
N THR A 69 -8.78 -2.12 12.36
CA THR A 69 -8.84 -2.93 11.14
C THR A 69 -7.57 -2.80 10.32
N ALA A 70 -7.07 -1.57 10.18
CA ALA A 70 -5.84 -1.32 9.43
C ALA A 70 -4.62 -1.96 10.11
N MET A 71 -4.54 -1.88 11.45
CA MET A 71 -3.43 -2.48 12.19
C MET A 71 -3.46 -4.00 12.18
N LEU A 72 -4.64 -4.61 12.24
CA LEU A 72 -4.77 -6.06 12.07
C LEU A 72 -4.29 -6.52 10.70
N PHE A 73 -4.70 -5.81 9.65
CA PHE A 73 -4.26 -6.09 8.29
C PHE A 73 -2.74 -5.91 8.15
N ALA A 74 -2.21 -4.79 8.66
CA ALA A 74 -0.78 -4.49 8.59
C ALA A 74 0.05 -5.54 9.33
N ALA A 75 -0.37 -5.95 10.53
CA ALA A 75 0.31 -6.97 11.31
C ALA A 75 0.29 -8.33 10.61
N ASP A 76 -0.83 -8.67 9.98
CA ASP A 76 -0.96 -9.93 9.25
C ASP A 76 0.03 -10.02 8.08
N ILE A 77 0.08 -9.00 7.23
CA ILE A 77 1.00 -9.01 6.09
C ILE A 77 2.47 -8.90 6.54
N ALA A 78 2.75 -8.16 7.60
CA ALA A 78 4.09 -8.05 8.15
C ALA A 78 4.62 -9.39 8.68
N SER A 79 3.74 -10.23 9.23
CA SER A 79 4.12 -11.51 9.84
C SER A 79 4.55 -12.57 8.83
N GLN A 80 4.31 -12.34 7.55
CA GLN A 80 4.55 -13.37 6.51
C GLN A 80 5.99 -13.42 6.00
N GLY A 81 6.84 -12.50 6.42
CA GLY A 81 8.24 -12.47 5.97
C GLY A 81 8.38 -12.28 4.46
N ALA A 82 7.42 -11.63 3.84
CA ALA A 82 7.33 -11.48 2.38
C ALA A 82 7.75 -10.08 1.94
N ALA A 83 8.15 -9.96 0.67
CA ALA A 83 8.38 -8.66 0.04
C ALA A 83 7.03 -8.09 -0.41
N ILE A 84 6.65 -6.95 0.17
CA ILE A 84 5.33 -6.35 0.00
C ILE A 84 5.46 -5.06 -0.81
N ALA A 85 4.64 -4.93 -1.85
CA ALA A 85 4.47 -3.68 -2.59
C ALA A 85 3.06 -3.15 -2.31
N ILE A 86 2.97 -1.89 -1.93
CA ILE A 86 1.70 -1.25 -1.60
C ILE A 86 1.48 -0.09 -2.56
N HIS A 87 0.34 -0.05 -3.23
CA HIS A 87 0.02 1.07 -4.11
C HIS A 87 -1.34 1.69 -3.82
N CYS A 88 -1.45 2.95 -4.13
CA CYS A 88 -2.70 3.69 -4.22
C CYS A 88 -2.76 4.34 -5.60
N ARG A 89 -3.24 5.58 -5.72
CA ARG A 89 -3.24 6.27 -7.03
C ARG A 89 -1.88 6.90 -7.32
N ALA A 90 -1.43 7.83 -6.48
CA ALA A 90 -0.18 8.59 -6.68
C ALA A 90 1.01 8.01 -5.90
N GLY A 91 0.77 7.16 -4.92
CA GLY A 91 1.82 6.61 -4.08
C GLY A 91 2.34 7.60 -3.04
N ILE A 92 1.55 8.59 -2.67
CA ILE A 92 1.95 9.65 -1.72
C ILE A 92 1.19 9.53 -0.40
N GLY A 93 -0.15 9.38 -0.47
CA GLY A 93 -1.00 9.41 0.71
C GLY A 93 -1.30 8.03 1.29
N ARG A 94 -2.28 7.36 0.71
CA ARG A 94 -2.80 6.08 1.24
C ARG A 94 -1.72 5.00 1.35
N SER A 95 -0.87 4.85 0.34
CA SER A 95 0.20 3.86 0.38
C SER A 95 1.21 4.16 1.48
N SER A 96 1.50 5.44 1.73
CA SER A 96 2.43 5.84 2.79
C SER A 96 1.88 5.54 4.17
N ILE A 97 0.60 5.80 4.43
CA ILE A 97 0.03 5.53 5.75
C ILE A 97 -0.11 4.04 6.02
N MET A 98 -0.41 3.23 5.00
CA MET A 98 -0.44 1.77 5.18
C MET A 98 0.96 1.20 5.39
N ALA A 99 1.96 1.69 4.65
CA ALA A 99 3.35 1.31 4.89
C ALA A 99 3.81 1.69 6.30
N ALA A 100 3.40 2.87 6.78
CA ALA A 100 3.67 3.28 8.16
C ALA A 100 3.00 2.34 9.17
N ALA A 101 1.76 1.93 8.92
CA ALA A 101 1.05 0.98 9.78
C ALA A 101 1.80 -0.36 9.85
N VAL A 102 2.34 -0.84 8.74
CA VAL A 102 3.16 -2.06 8.72
C VAL A 102 4.40 -1.89 9.59
N LEU A 103 5.11 -0.78 9.47
CA LEU A 103 6.30 -0.51 10.30
C LEU A 103 5.94 -0.39 11.78
N VAL A 104 4.84 0.27 12.12
CA VAL A 104 4.37 0.37 13.51
C VAL A 104 4.04 -1.01 14.06
N SER A 105 3.43 -1.87 13.25
CA SER A 105 3.08 -3.23 13.68
C SER A 105 4.29 -4.07 14.08
N ILE A 106 5.47 -3.77 13.57
CA ILE A 106 6.71 -4.46 13.91
C ILE A 106 7.55 -3.70 14.93
N GLY A 107 7.02 -2.63 15.51
CA GLY A 107 7.64 -1.93 16.65
C GLY A 107 8.35 -0.62 16.33
N VAL A 108 8.21 -0.10 15.10
CA VAL A 108 8.75 1.22 14.74
C VAL A 108 7.81 2.30 15.27
N ALA A 109 8.35 3.33 15.91
CA ALA A 109 7.53 4.45 16.37
C ALA A 109 6.88 5.18 15.19
N PRO A 110 5.64 5.68 15.32
CA PRO A 110 4.91 6.29 14.20
C PRO A 110 5.66 7.42 13.48
N ASP A 111 6.29 8.32 14.22
CA ASP A 111 7.06 9.42 13.65
C ASP A 111 8.29 8.89 12.87
N ALA A 112 8.98 7.92 13.42
CA ALA A 112 10.11 7.28 12.76
C ALA A 112 9.68 6.52 11.51
N ALA A 113 8.51 5.90 11.53
CA ALA A 113 7.94 5.21 10.36
C ALA A 113 7.72 6.20 9.21
N LEU A 114 7.10 7.34 9.47
CA LEU A 114 6.90 8.38 8.46
C LEU A 114 8.22 8.90 7.90
N MET A 115 9.20 9.15 8.77
CA MET A 115 10.52 9.62 8.34
C MET A 115 11.22 8.60 7.44
N THR A 116 11.15 7.32 7.79
CA THR A 116 11.73 6.24 7.00
C THR A 116 11.13 6.16 5.61
N ILE A 117 9.81 6.23 5.51
CA ILE A 117 9.10 6.17 4.23
C ILE A 117 9.42 7.41 3.39
N GLN A 118 9.39 8.59 3.99
CA GLN A 118 9.71 9.83 3.29
C GLN A 118 11.12 9.81 2.71
N ALA A 119 12.09 9.34 3.47
CA ALA A 119 13.47 9.21 3.01
C ALA A 119 13.59 8.24 1.84
N ALA A 120 12.92 7.07 1.93
CA ALA A 120 12.93 6.07 0.86
C ALA A 120 12.25 6.56 -0.41
N ARG A 121 11.14 7.28 -0.28
CA ARG A 121 10.38 7.81 -1.41
C ARG A 121 10.98 9.07 -2.01
N ARG A 122 11.80 9.79 -1.27
CA ARG A 122 12.44 11.07 -1.67
C ARG A 122 11.44 12.14 -2.07
N LEU A 123 10.29 12.17 -1.39
CA LEU A 123 9.26 13.18 -1.58
C LEU A 123 8.45 13.33 -0.29
N PRO A 124 7.81 14.49 -0.08
CA PRO A 124 6.97 14.68 1.11
C PRO A 124 5.80 13.70 1.15
N ILE A 125 5.61 13.05 2.28
CA ILE A 125 4.50 12.15 2.54
C ILE A 125 3.99 12.37 3.97
N PRO A 126 2.75 12.00 4.29
CA PRO A 126 1.66 11.64 3.39
C PRO A 126 1.06 12.88 2.69
N ASP A 127 -0.05 12.69 1.98
CA ASP A 127 -0.67 13.74 1.16
C ASP A 127 -1.41 14.80 1.97
N THR A 128 -1.97 14.44 3.13
CA THR A 128 -2.79 15.34 3.95
C THR A 128 -2.37 15.32 5.42
N ASP A 129 -2.71 16.40 6.13
CA ASP A 129 -2.48 16.47 7.58
C ASP A 129 -3.30 15.44 8.34
N SER A 130 -4.53 15.15 7.90
CA SER A 130 -5.38 14.11 8.48
C SER A 130 -4.72 12.75 8.41
N GLN A 131 -4.10 12.43 7.29
CA GLN A 131 -3.35 11.17 7.12
C GLN A 131 -2.15 11.12 8.05
N ARG A 132 -1.43 12.21 8.18
CA ARG A 132 -0.29 12.30 9.09
C ARG A 132 -0.72 12.11 10.54
N ASP A 133 -1.76 12.81 10.96
CA ASP A 133 -2.29 12.70 12.31
C ASP A 133 -2.77 11.29 12.63
N TRP A 134 -3.38 10.65 11.64
CA TRP A 134 -3.83 9.25 11.78
C TRP A 134 -2.65 8.33 12.11
N VAL A 135 -1.54 8.46 11.38
CA VAL A 135 -0.34 7.63 11.63
C VAL A 135 0.23 7.91 13.02
N LEU A 136 0.34 9.19 13.39
CA LEU A 136 0.94 9.57 14.68
C LEU A 136 0.17 9.05 15.90
N LYS A 137 -1.11 8.67 15.72
CA LYS A 137 -1.95 8.10 16.77
C LYS A 137 -1.96 6.57 16.79
N LEU A 138 -1.26 5.91 15.85
CA LEU A 138 -1.26 4.45 15.78
C LEU A 138 -0.53 3.86 16.99
N GLU A 139 -1.08 2.75 17.47
CA GLU A 139 -0.50 1.96 18.54
C GLU A 139 -0.29 0.53 18.06
N ARG A 140 0.82 -0.06 18.44
CA ARG A 140 1.09 -1.48 18.15
C ARG A 140 0.09 -2.36 18.91
N LEU A 141 -0.48 -3.32 18.22
CA LEU A 141 -1.41 -4.29 18.81
C LEU A 141 -0.71 -5.26 19.75
#